data_bef17133705d59f6a763db14fa3e1da3
#
_entry.id   bef17133705d59f6a763db14fa3e1da3
#
_cell.length_a   1.000
_cell.length_b   1.000
_cell.length_c   1.000
_cell.angle_alpha   90.00
_cell.angle_beta   90.00
_cell.angle_gamma   90.00
#
_symmetry.space_group_name_H-M   'P 1'
#
loop_
_entity.id
_entity.type
_entity.pdbx_description
1 polymer ?
#
loop_
_entity_poly.entity_id
_entity_poly.type
_entity_poly.pdbx_seq_one_letter_code
_entity_poly.pdbx_strand_id
1 'polypeptide(L)'
;MPRGVTKELFAEFIPYYDPDMFRAVGHNYRDLVREADKYPPMERTREIARIFSYFRNPDKETVLTPWRVVNMHIGDCIGGQVFYEEDMQTESVKPRFVEHEEVTSTVFKDPKTRILEINSKTGLYPLYMAYSVFAEKLQNYRDTHMLATDVPIETQNQIWDRVLLDNIFVICKTEMAKSITKRTLRGFRQVKVNARYFEDLINKITNQPDLFLSKVVRGKNYWNNCILEENMKFSAVVGNPPYQQMGGSGGTNDASIFTLLWYRHKTKARVCLNDYSLEMVFRRSG
;
A
#
# COMPACT_ATOMS: atom_id res chain seq x y z
N MET A 1 5.05 -16.96 -14.84
CA MET A 1 4.83 -15.63 -15.44
C MET A 1 3.67 -14.97 -14.71
N PRO A 2 3.62 -13.65 -14.58
CA PRO A 2 2.44 -12.95 -14.05
C PRO A 2 1.22 -13.27 -14.94
N ARG A 3 0.04 -13.34 -14.32
CA ARG A 3 -1.20 -13.51 -15.09
C ARG A 3 -1.37 -12.32 -16.05
N GLY A 4 -1.72 -12.58 -17.30
CA GLY A 4 -1.85 -11.57 -18.35
C GLY A 4 -0.60 -11.35 -19.21
N VAL A 5 0.55 -11.96 -18.85
CA VAL A 5 1.72 -12.01 -19.72
C VAL A 5 1.79 -13.40 -20.33
N THR A 6 1.41 -13.53 -21.60
CA THR A 6 1.51 -14.80 -22.33
C THR A 6 2.94 -15.00 -22.84
N LYS A 7 3.27 -16.23 -23.24
CA LYS A 7 4.57 -16.52 -23.87
C LYS A 7 4.73 -15.78 -25.19
N GLU A 8 3.65 -15.65 -25.93
CA GLU A 8 3.58 -14.96 -27.21
C GLU A 8 3.88 -13.47 -27.03
N LEU A 9 3.16 -12.82 -26.11
CA LEU A 9 3.42 -11.40 -25.77
C LEU A 9 4.86 -11.20 -25.27
N PHE A 10 5.37 -12.11 -24.45
CA PHE A 10 6.75 -12.04 -23.98
C PHE A 10 7.75 -12.20 -25.13
N ALA A 11 7.46 -13.05 -26.10
CA ALA A 11 8.32 -13.26 -27.27
C ALA A 11 8.48 -11.99 -28.13
N GLU A 12 7.48 -11.13 -28.19
CA GLU A 12 7.54 -9.86 -28.92
C GLU A 12 8.58 -8.89 -28.35
N PHE A 13 8.92 -9.02 -27.07
CA PHE A 13 9.91 -8.17 -26.40
C PHE A 13 11.33 -8.73 -26.45
N ILE A 14 11.53 -10.01 -26.82
CA ILE A 14 12.86 -10.65 -26.88
C ILE A 14 13.87 -9.86 -27.73
N PRO A 15 13.50 -9.26 -28.89
CA PRO A 15 14.44 -8.48 -29.69
C PRO A 15 14.98 -7.22 -29.00
N TYR A 16 14.34 -6.76 -27.92
CA TYR A 16 14.65 -5.50 -27.26
C TYR A 16 15.49 -5.67 -25.99
N TYR A 17 15.79 -6.90 -25.55
CA TYR A 17 16.62 -7.15 -24.39
C TYR A 17 17.36 -8.50 -24.48
N ASP A 18 18.48 -8.57 -23.77
CA ASP A 18 19.24 -9.80 -23.62
C ASP A 18 18.51 -10.78 -22.68
N PRO A 19 18.10 -11.97 -23.14
CA PRO A 19 17.37 -12.94 -22.33
C PRO A 19 18.19 -13.49 -21.15
N ASP A 20 19.51 -13.56 -21.27
CA ASP A 20 20.38 -14.08 -20.21
C ASP A 20 20.55 -13.03 -19.11
N MET A 21 20.76 -11.77 -19.49
CA MET A 21 20.77 -10.65 -18.57
C MET A 21 19.42 -10.52 -17.84
N PHE A 22 18.31 -10.62 -18.57
CA PHE A 22 16.95 -10.57 -17.98
C PHE A 22 16.74 -11.68 -16.93
N ARG A 23 17.18 -12.91 -17.24
CA ARG A 23 17.11 -14.03 -16.29
C ARG A 23 17.99 -13.82 -15.08
N ALA A 24 19.23 -13.38 -15.28
CA ALA A 24 20.19 -13.11 -14.19
C ALA A 24 19.67 -12.01 -13.25
N VAL A 25 19.18 -10.90 -13.79
CA VAL A 25 18.58 -9.81 -13.02
C VAL A 25 17.33 -10.29 -12.26
N GLY A 26 16.46 -11.08 -12.91
CA GLY A 26 15.28 -11.65 -12.27
C GLY A 26 15.61 -12.64 -11.15
N HIS A 27 16.72 -13.38 -11.24
CA HIS A 27 17.22 -14.22 -10.15
C HIS A 27 17.74 -13.37 -9.00
N ASN A 28 18.58 -12.38 -9.31
CA ASN A 28 19.13 -11.47 -8.31
C ASN A 28 18.03 -10.78 -7.47
N TYR A 29 17.01 -10.21 -8.12
CA TYR A 29 15.89 -9.61 -7.38
C TYR A 29 15.13 -10.62 -6.51
N ARG A 30 14.96 -11.85 -6.97
CA ARG A 30 14.35 -12.90 -6.15
C ARG A 30 15.18 -13.21 -4.91
N ASP A 31 16.50 -13.28 -5.06
CA ASP A 31 17.40 -13.60 -3.96
C ASP A 31 17.48 -12.44 -2.97
N LEU A 32 17.49 -11.18 -3.42
CA LEU A 32 17.38 -10.01 -2.55
C LEU A 32 16.09 -10.03 -1.71
N VAL A 33 14.94 -10.35 -2.33
CA VAL A 33 13.67 -10.43 -1.58
C VAL A 33 13.67 -11.61 -0.60
N ARG A 34 14.25 -12.76 -0.97
CA ARG A 34 14.39 -13.91 -0.05
C ARG A 34 15.30 -13.59 1.13
N GLU A 35 16.37 -12.83 0.89
CA GLU A 35 17.22 -12.37 1.96
C GLU A 35 16.49 -11.42 2.90
N ALA A 36 15.74 -10.45 2.33
CA ALA A 36 14.91 -9.54 3.10
C ALA A 36 13.86 -10.28 3.97
N ASP A 37 13.35 -11.43 3.52
CA ASP A 37 12.38 -12.23 4.28
C ASP A 37 12.94 -12.77 5.61
N LYS A 38 14.26 -12.82 5.76
CA LYS A 38 14.94 -13.27 7.00
C LYS A 38 15.04 -12.16 8.05
N TYR A 39 14.87 -10.92 7.66
CA TYR A 39 15.00 -9.76 8.55
C TYR A 39 13.72 -9.49 9.36
N PRO A 40 13.85 -8.85 10.52
CA PRO A 40 12.70 -8.28 11.23
C PRO A 40 11.91 -7.32 10.33
N PRO A 41 10.63 -7.06 10.63
CA PRO A 41 9.77 -6.25 9.77
C PRO A 41 10.30 -4.84 9.43
N MET A 42 11.05 -4.19 10.33
CA MET A 42 11.63 -2.87 10.08
C MET A 42 12.69 -2.93 8.96
N GLU A 43 13.69 -3.77 9.15
CA GLU A 43 14.80 -3.96 8.19
C GLU A 43 14.28 -4.51 6.87
N ARG A 44 13.32 -5.44 6.93
CA ARG A 44 12.65 -5.97 5.74
C ARG A 44 11.94 -4.88 4.96
N THR A 45 11.24 -3.98 5.63
CA THR A 45 10.56 -2.84 4.98
C THR A 45 11.55 -1.95 4.24
N ARG A 46 12.71 -1.65 4.84
CA ARG A 46 13.79 -0.89 4.19
C ARG A 46 14.35 -1.59 2.98
N GLU A 47 14.68 -2.88 3.12
CA GLU A 47 15.24 -3.65 2.02
C GLU A 47 14.28 -3.76 0.83
N ILE A 48 13.00 -3.98 1.08
CA ILE A 48 11.99 -3.98 0.03
C ILE A 48 11.89 -2.61 -0.64
N ALA A 49 11.88 -1.53 0.13
CA ALA A 49 11.84 -0.16 -0.40
C ALA A 49 13.11 0.14 -1.24
N ARG A 50 14.29 -0.29 -0.76
CA ARG A 50 15.56 -0.18 -1.49
C ARG A 50 15.56 -0.95 -2.80
N ILE A 51 15.00 -2.15 -2.85
CA ILE A 51 14.84 -2.91 -4.10
C ILE A 51 14.03 -2.10 -5.12
N PHE A 52 12.95 -1.43 -4.70
CA PHE A 52 12.15 -0.59 -5.60
C PHE A 52 12.89 0.66 -6.09
N SER A 53 13.91 1.15 -5.39
CA SER A 53 14.70 2.30 -5.86
C SER A 53 15.49 2.03 -7.14
N TYR A 54 15.73 0.75 -7.47
CA TYR A 54 16.39 0.35 -8.71
C TYR A 54 15.47 0.34 -9.93
N PHE A 55 14.14 0.41 -9.73
CA PHE A 55 13.19 0.39 -10.83
C PHE A 55 12.91 1.81 -11.32
N ARG A 56 12.85 1.95 -12.64
CA ARG A 56 12.40 3.18 -13.31
C ARG A 56 10.96 3.05 -13.76
N ASN A 57 10.32 4.17 -14.00
CA ASN A 57 8.98 4.18 -14.59
C ASN A 57 9.02 3.48 -15.95
N PRO A 58 8.19 2.47 -16.19
CA PRO A 58 8.17 1.74 -17.46
C PRO A 58 7.66 2.62 -18.61
N ASP A 59 6.80 3.59 -18.33
CA ASP A 59 6.25 4.54 -19.28
C ASP A 59 5.87 5.86 -18.58
N LYS A 60 5.39 6.83 -19.35
CA LYS A 60 5.00 8.17 -18.81
C LYS A 60 3.73 8.12 -17.94
N GLU A 61 2.88 7.12 -18.16
CA GLU A 61 1.59 7.00 -17.44
C GLU A 61 1.74 6.16 -16.17
N THR A 62 2.72 5.26 -16.14
CA THR A 62 2.97 4.37 -15.01
C THR A 62 4.03 4.95 -14.08
N VAL A 63 3.65 5.89 -13.26
CA VAL A 63 4.56 6.46 -12.24
C VAL A 63 4.67 5.49 -11.06
N LEU A 64 5.89 5.07 -10.78
CA LEU A 64 6.25 4.31 -9.58
C LEU A 64 6.67 5.30 -8.49
N THR A 65 5.80 5.54 -7.53
CA THR A 65 6.06 6.52 -6.46
C THR A 65 7.25 6.07 -5.62
N PRO A 66 8.34 6.88 -5.52
CA PRO A 66 9.50 6.53 -4.72
C PRO A 66 9.16 6.43 -3.23
N TRP A 67 9.89 5.59 -2.49
CA TRP A 67 9.68 5.40 -1.05
C TRP A 67 9.74 6.70 -0.25
N ARG A 68 10.69 7.59 -0.58
CA ARG A 68 10.80 8.91 0.03
C ARG A 68 9.51 9.72 -0.12
N VAL A 69 8.91 9.73 -1.31
CA VAL A 69 7.67 10.46 -1.60
C VAL A 69 6.49 9.85 -0.86
N VAL A 70 6.43 8.52 -0.74
CA VAL A 70 5.40 7.85 0.07
C VAL A 70 5.50 8.28 1.54
N ASN A 71 6.71 8.32 2.10
CA ASN A 71 6.96 8.75 3.49
C ASN A 71 6.57 10.21 3.72
N MET A 72 6.99 11.10 2.81
CA MET A 72 6.63 12.52 2.86
C MET A 72 5.11 12.68 2.82
N HIS A 73 4.47 12.13 1.79
CA HIS A 73 3.05 12.28 1.56
C HIS A 73 2.19 11.74 2.72
N ILE A 74 2.42 10.49 3.15
CA ILE A 74 1.62 9.89 4.23
C ILE A 74 2.00 10.50 5.57
N GLY A 75 3.28 10.77 5.80
CA GLY A 75 3.76 11.45 7.00
C GLY A 75 3.08 12.80 7.21
N ASP A 76 2.96 13.61 6.17
CA ASP A 76 2.34 14.94 6.22
C ASP A 76 0.80 14.87 6.36
N CYS A 77 0.15 13.89 5.72
CA CYS A 77 -1.32 13.80 5.71
C CYS A 77 -1.91 13.07 6.91
N ILE A 78 -1.31 11.97 7.33
CA ILE A 78 -1.87 11.02 8.29
C ILE A 78 -0.92 10.80 9.46
N GLY A 79 0.38 10.99 9.25
CA GLY A 79 1.41 10.63 10.20
C GLY A 79 1.83 9.17 10.12
N GLY A 80 2.23 8.59 11.25
CA GLY A 80 2.73 7.21 11.36
C GLY A 80 4.24 7.14 11.39
N GLN A 81 4.82 6.00 10.97
CA GLN A 81 6.25 5.70 11.08
C GLN A 81 7.02 6.16 9.83
N VAL A 82 7.63 7.33 9.90
CA VAL A 82 8.41 7.93 8.80
C VAL A 82 9.86 7.45 8.86
N PHE A 83 10.37 6.91 7.75
CA PHE A 83 11.71 6.33 7.62
C PHE A 83 12.79 7.36 7.26
N TYR A 84 12.46 8.64 7.28
CA TYR A 84 13.37 9.74 6.95
C TYR A 84 13.41 10.76 8.07
N GLU A 85 14.54 11.46 8.18
CA GLU A 85 14.66 12.62 9.04
C GLU A 85 13.74 13.77 8.57
N GLU A 86 13.66 14.87 9.31
CA GLU A 86 12.78 15.99 8.98
C GLU A 86 13.09 16.64 7.62
N ASP A 87 14.36 16.57 7.20
CA ASP A 87 14.81 17.06 5.88
C ASP A 87 14.27 16.23 4.71
N MET A 88 13.69 15.07 4.99
CA MET A 88 13.21 14.09 3.99
C MET A 88 14.28 13.70 2.95
N GLN A 89 15.57 13.87 3.26
CA GLN A 89 16.71 13.49 2.42
C GLN A 89 17.50 12.34 3.04
N THR A 90 17.63 12.36 4.35
CA THR A 90 18.41 11.39 5.11
C THR A 90 17.49 10.30 5.66
N GLU A 91 17.83 9.03 5.42
CA GLU A 91 17.10 7.91 6.05
C GLU A 91 17.44 7.84 7.54
N SER A 92 16.41 7.77 8.39
CA SER A 92 16.55 7.64 9.85
C SER A 92 17.07 6.27 10.23
N VAL A 93 17.90 6.17 11.26
CA VAL A 93 18.33 4.87 11.82
C VAL A 93 17.13 4.08 12.33
N LYS A 94 16.20 4.74 13.01
CA LYS A 94 14.90 4.20 13.42
C LYS A 94 13.81 5.09 12.85
N PRO A 95 12.71 4.53 12.34
CA PRO A 95 11.58 5.34 11.92
C PRO A 95 11.09 6.23 13.07
N ARG A 96 10.80 7.48 12.76
CA ARG A 96 10.25 8.44 13.71
C ARG A 96 8.72 8.45 13.60
N PHE A 97 8.05 8.50 14.74
CA PHE A 97 6.60 8.60 14.77
C PHE A 97 6.16 10.04 14.57
N VAL A 98 5.39 10.29 13.52
CA VAL A 98 4.78 11.60 13.25
C VAL A 98 3.32 11.51 13.64
N GLU A 99 2.86 12.45 14.45
CA GLU A 99 1.50 12.46 14.99
C GLU A 99 0.74 13.72 14.57
N HIS A 100 -0.44 13.52 14.01
CA HIS A 100 -1.40 14.55 13.67
C HIS A 100 -2.68 14.35 14.50
N GLU A 101 -2.59 14.61 15.81
CA GLU A 101 -3.70 14.57 16.76
C GLU A 101 -4.63 13.35 16.58
N GLU A 102 -5.94 13.59 16.46
CA GLU A 102 -6.97 12.54 16.33
C GLU A 102 -6.82 11.69 15.07
N VAL A 103 -6.23 12.24 13.99
CA VAL A 103 -6.09 11.51 12.70
C VAL A 103 -5.21 10.29 12.85
N THR A 104 -3.98 10.52 13.36
CA THR A 104 -2.98 9.47 13.52
C THR A 104 -3.48 8.39 14.48
N SER A 105 -4.10 8.81 15.58
CA SER A 105 -4.69 7.90 16.57
C SER A 105 -5.80 7.03 15.95
N THR A 106 -6.72 7.63 15.19
CA THR A 106 -7.81 6.88 14.53
C THR A 106 -7.29 5.87 13.50
N VAL A 107 -6.21 6.23 12.77
CA VAL A 107 -5.69 5.39 11.69
C VAL A 107 -4.74 4.31 12.20
N PHE A 108 -3.88 4.60 13.17
CA PHE A 108 -2.82 3.67 13.56
C PHE A 108 -2.99 3.07 14.95
N LYS A 109 -3.59 3.79 15.92
CA LYS A 109 -3.73 3.31 17.30
C LYS A 109 -5.01 2.49 17.55
N ASP A 110 -6.02 2.60 16.65
CA ASP A 110 -7.22 1.75 16.75
C ASP A 110 -6.86 0.31 16.36
N PRO A 111 -7.00 -0.67 17.24
CA PRO A 111 -6.69 -2.08 16.95
C PRO A 111 -7.56 -2.67 15.83
N LYS A 112 -8.73 -2.08 15.56
CA LYS A 112 -9.67 -2.48 14.50
C LYS A 112 -9.50 -1.69 13.21
N THR A 113 -8.46 -0.87 13.12
CA THR A 113 -8.21 -0.05 11.92
C THR A 113 -8.17 -0.92 10.66
N ARG A 114 -8.74 -0.42 9.59
CA ARG A 114 -8.67 -1.02 8.24
C ARG A 114 -8.33 0.07 7.25
N ILE A 115 -7.31 -0.18 6.46
CA ILE A 115 -6.74 0.79 5.54
C ILE A 115 -6.85 0.24 4.13
N LEU A 116 -7.46 1.01 3.24
CA LEU A 116 -7.64 0.66 1.83
C LEU A 116 -6.71 1.48 0.96
N GLU A 117 -5.85 0.81 0.20
CA GLU A 117 -5.17 1.45 -0.94
C GLU A 117 -5.94 1.16 -2.23
N ILE A 118 -6.12 2.19 -3.05
CA ILE A 118 -6.73 2.07 -4.38
C ILE A 118 -5.70 2.46 -5.44
N ASN A 119 -5.65 1.69 -6.53
CA ASN A 119 -4.73 1.85 -7.66
C ASN A 119 -3.26 1.54 -7.31
N SER A 120 -3.03 0.55 -6.45
CA SER A 120 -1.68 0.09 -6.13
C SER A 120 -0.91 -0.38 -7.36
N LYS A 121 0.35 0.00 -7.44
CA LYS A 121 1.31 -0.43 -8.48
C LYS A 121 2.44 -1.25 -7.87
N THR A 122 3.21 -0.65 -6.98
CA THR A 122 4.35 -1.27 -6.29
C THR A 122 4.02 -1.85 -4.93
N GLY A 123 2.96 -1.35 -4.28
CA GLY A 123 2.62 -1.71 -2.92
C GLY A 123 3.41 -0.95 -1.84
N LEU A 124 4.10 0.15 -2.19
CA LEU A 124 4.87 0.93 -1.20
C LEU A 124 3.97 1.73 -0.25
N TYR A 125 2.83 2.24 -0.71
CA TYR A 125 1.83 2.86 0.16
C TYR A 125 1.33 1.89 1.23
N PRO A 126 0.79 0.71 0.89
CA PRO A 126 0.35 -0.22 1.91
C PRO A 126 1.51 -0.80 2.73
N LEU A 127 2.74 -0.81 2.23
CA LEU A 127 3.92 -1.18 3.01
C LEU A 127 4.17 -0.19 4.16
N TYR A 128 4.11 1.12 3.87
CA TYR A 128 4.21 2.17 4.89
C TYR A 128 3.10 2.05 5.94
N MET A 129 1.85 1.91 5.47
CA MET A 129 0.69 1.77 6.36
C MET A 129 0.78 0.51 7.21
N ALA A 130 1.19 -0.62 6.62
CA ALA A 130 1.39 -1.88 7.34
C ALA A 130 2.46 -1.74 8.42
N TYR A 131 3.58 -1.07 8.11
CA TYR A 131 4.64 -0.90 9.09
C TYR A 131 4.20 0.02 10.25
N SER A 132 3.47 1.10 9.96
CA SER A 132 2.97 2.00 11.00
C SER A 132 1.98 1.29 11.95
N VAL A 133 1.04 0.51 11.42
CA VAL A 133 0.14 -0.32 12.25
C VAL A 133 0.90 -1.41 13.02
N PHE A 134 1.90 -2.02 12.38
CA PHE A 134 2.75 -3.03 13.03
C PHE A 134 3.51 -2.45 14.22
N ALA A 135 4.12 -1.28 14.07
CA ALA A 135 4.89 -0.64 15.13
C ALA A 135 4.03 -0.36 16.38
N GLU A 136 2.80 0.14 16.19
CA GLU A 136 1.85 0.35 17.28
C GLU A 136 1.45 -0.98 17.96
N LYS A 137 1.15 -2.01 17.16
CA LYS A 137 0.81 -3.33 17.73
C LYS A 137 1.99 -3.99 18.43
N LEU A 138 3.20 -3.79 17.94
CA LEU A 138 4.43 -4.29 18.59
C LEU A 138 4.67 -3.58 19.92
N GLN A 139 4.46 -2.25 19.96
CA GLN A 139 4.58 -1.49 21.20
C GLN A 139 3.52 -1.95 22.22
N ASN A 140 2.28 -2.06 21.83
CA ASN A 140 1.20 -2.58 22.68
C ASN A 140 1.50 -4.00 23.18
N TYR A 141 2.12 -4.85 22.36
CA TYR A 141 2.54 -6.19 22.79
C TYR A 141 3.63 -6.11 23.86
N ARG A 142 4.65 -5.23 23.68
CA ARG A 142 5.69 -4.99 24.69
C ARG A 142 5.12 -4.53 26.02
N ASP A 143 4.24 -3.53 25.97
CA ASP A 143 3.63 -2.93 27.17
C ASP A 143 2.76 -3.98 27.93
N THR A 144 1.95 -4.73 27.20
CA THR A 144 1.08 -5.76 27.78
C THR A 144 1.86 -6.88 28.47
N HIS A 145 3.00 -7.26 27.91
CA HIS A 145 3.83 -8.35 28.45
C HIS A 145 4.98 -7.86 29.33
N MET A 146 5.06 -6.54 29.60
CA MET A 146 6.11 -5.90 30.42
C MET A 146 7.52 -6.32 30.00
N LEU A 147 7.77 -6.38 28.68
CA LEU A 147 9.03 -6.90 28.13
C LEU A 147 10.15 -5.84 28.25
N ALA A 148 11.19 -6.17 29.01
CA ALA A 148 12.42 -5.35 29.10
C ALA A 148 13.38 -5.61 27.94
N THR A 149 13.20 -6.67 27.16
CA THR A 149 14.06 -7.09 26.06
C THR A 149 13.33 -6.98 24.71
N ASP A 150 14.08 -7.13 23.63
CA ASP A 150 13.50 -7.14 22.29
C ASP A 150 12.56 -8.34 22.09
N VAL A 151 11.47 -8.07 21.36
CA VAL A 151 10.51 -9.11 20.98
C VAL A 151 11.15 -10.06 19.96
N PRO A 152 11.06 -11.39 20.15
CA PRO A 152 11.62 -12.36 19.19
C PRO A 152 11.09 -12.14 17.77
N ILE A 153 11.94 -12.37 16.77
CA ILE A 153 11.61 -12.14 15.35
C ILE A 153 10.39 -12.95 14.90
N GLU A 154 10.20 -14.14 15.41
CA GLU A 154 9.03 -14.97 15.13
C GLU A 154 7.74 -14.31 15.59
N THR A 155 7.74 -13.73 16.79
CA THR A 155 6.59 -12.98 17.33
C THR A 155 6.34 -11.70 16.52
N GLN A 156 7.41 -10.97 16.17
CA GLN A 156 7.29 -9.80 15.28
C GLN A 156 6.69 -10.18 13.94
N ASN A 157 7.10 -11.29 13.36
CA ASN A 157 6.55 -11.81 12.11
C ASN A 157 5.08 -12.23 12.25
N GLN A 158 4.67 -12.83 13.37
CA GLN A 158 3.27 -13.14 13.63
C GLN A 158 2.40 -11.88 13.73
N ILE A 159 2.89 -10.84 14.41
CA ILE A 159 2.19 -9.54 14.48
C ILE A 159 2.08 -8.92 13.08
N TRP A 160 3.17 -8.92 12.30
CA TRP A 160 3.17 -8.45 10.92
C TRP A 160 2.14 -9.18 10.05
N ASP A 161 2.08 -10.51 10.14
CA ASP A 161 1.18 -11.33 9.35
C ASP A 161 -0.28 -11.04 9.68
N ARG A 162 -0.57 -10.79 10.97
CA ARG A 162 -1.89 -10.35 11.41
C ARG A 162 -2.24 -8.96 10.86
N VAL A 163 -1.29 -8.02 10.85
CA VAL A 163 -1.51 -6.71 10.24
C VAL A 163 -1.88 -6.83 8.76
N LEU A 164 -1.17 -7.64 8.00
CA LEU A 164 -1.47 -7.85 6.58
C LEU A 164 -2.85 -8.47 6.34
N LEU A 165 -3.30 -9.34 7.26
CA LEU A 165 -4.57 -10.02 7.14
C LEU A 165 -5.75 -9.16 7.60
N ASP A 166 -5.59 -8.43 8.70
CA ASP A 166 -6.70 -7.80 9.40
C ASP A 166 -6.84 -6.31 9.09
N ASN A 167 -5.74 -5.63 8.75
CA ASN A 167 -5.70 -4.18 8.67
C ASN A 167 -5.46 -3.61 7.25
N ILE A 168 -4.80 -4.36 6.34
CA ILE A 168 -4.36 -3.83 5.05
C ILE A 168 -5.15 -4.44 3.89
N PHE A 169 -5.73 -3.57 3.07
CA PHE A 169 -6.58 -3.93 1.92
C PHE A 169 -6.13 -3.16 0.70
N VAL A 170 -5.98 -3.84 -0.44
CA VAL A 170 -5.41 -3.24 -1.64
C VAL A 170 -6.19 -3.60 -2.89
N ILE A 171 -6.54 -2.58 -3.66
CA ILE A 171 -7.10 -2.72 -5.01
C ILE A 171 -6.06 -2.33 -6.04
N CYS A 172 -5.82 -3.21 -7.01
CA CYS A 172 -4.86 -3.03 -8.08
C CYS A 172 -5.57 -2.91 -9.43
N LYS A 173 -5.05 -2.06 -10.33
CA LYS A 173 -5.57 -1.89 -11.69
C LYS A 173 -5.27 -3.08 -12.59
N THR A 174 -4.19 -3.84 -12.30
CA THR A 174 -3.76 -5.00 -13.12
C THR A 174 -3.44 -6.21 -12.25
N GLU A 175 -3.51 -7.40 -12.84
CA GLU A 175 -3.08 -8.65 -12.18
C GLU A 175 -1.58 -8.63 -11.85
N MET A 176 -0.77 -7.98 -12.69
CA MET A 176 0.66 -7.81 -12.44
C MET A 176 0.89 -6.94 -11.21
N ALA A 177 0.25 -5.78 -11.12
CA ALA A 177 0.34 -4.89 -9.95
C ALA A 177 -0.09 -5.63 -8.67
N LYS A 178 -1.17 -6.43 -8.71
CA LYS A 178 -1.58 -7.29 -7.59
C LYS A 178 -0.49 -8.29 -7.19
N SER A 179 0.16 -8.90 -8.16
CA SER A 179 1.25 -9.86 -7.90
C SER A 179 2.45 -9.17 -7.26
N ILE A 180 2.84 -7.99 -7.77
CA ILE A 180 3.92 -7.17 -7.23
C ILE A 180 3.58 -6.73 -5.80
N THR A 181 2.41 -6.13 -5.58
CA THR A 181 1.95 -5.68 -4.25
C THR A 181 1.99 -6.82 -3.22
N LYS A 182 1.50 -8.01 -3.58
CA LYS A 182 1.61 -9.17 -2.70
C LYS A 182 3.05 -9.51 -2.36
N ARG A 183 3.97 -9.40 -3.33
CA ARG A 183 5.40 -9.66 -3.13
C ARG A 183 6.03 -8.59 -2.23
N THR A 184 5.68 -7.33 -2.43
CA THR A 184 6.11 -6.21 -1.58
C THR A 184 5.76 -6.42 -0.10
N LEU A 185 4.53 -6.86 0.17
CA LEU A 185 4.02 -6.97 1.53
C LEU A 185 4.49 -8.25 2.26
N ARG A 186 4.54 -9.38 1.56
CA ARG A 186 4.80 -10.68 2.19
C ARG A 186 6.12 -11.34 1.79
N GLY A 187 6.85 -10.80 0.80
CA GLY A 187 8.01 -11.47 0.23
C GLY A 187 7.63 -12.83 -0.38
N PHE A 188 8.43 -13.86 -0.10
CA PHE A 188 8.15 -15.26 -0.45
C PHE A 188 7.45 -16.04 0.67
N ARG A 189 7.16 -15.37 1.78
CA ARG A 189 6.47 -15.97 2.92
C ARG A 189 5.05 -16.40 2.55
N GLN A 190 4.58 -17.50 3.17
CA GLN A 190 3.25 -18.07 2.90
C GLN A 190 2.17 -17.40 3.77
N VAL A 191 1.95 -16.11 3.51
CA VAL A 191 1.00 -15.27 4.25
C VAL A 191 -0.13 -14.81 3.33
N LYS A 192 -1.35 -14.75 3.85
CA LYS A 192 -2.48 -14.18 3.13
C LYS A 192 -2.37 -12.64 3.12
N VAL A 193 -2.63 -12.04 1.96
CA VAL A 193 -2.68 -10.60 1.76
C VAL A 193 -3.98 -10.24 1.06
N ASN A 194 -4.69 -9.25 1.58
CA ASN A 194 -5.94 -8.76 0.99
C ASN A 194 -5.63 -7.83 -0.19
N ALA A 195 -5.11 -8.38 -1.28
CA ALA A 195 -4.89 -7.66 -2.51
C ALA A 195 -5.71 -8.24 -3.65
N ARG A 196 -6.50 -7.40 -4.31
CA ARG A 196 -7.40 -7.75 -5.39
C ARG A 196 -7.08 -6.97 -6.65
N TYR A 197 -7.23 -7.60 -7.78
CA TYR A 197 -7.36 -6.96 -9.07
C TYR A 197 -8.82 -6.59 -9.29
N PHE A 198 -9.06 -5.40 -9.80
CA PHE A 198 -10.39 -4.95 -10.19
C PHE A 198 -10.33 -4.53 -11.65
N GLU A 199 -11.03 -5.28 -12.49
CA GLU A 199 -11.08 -5.03 -13.91
C GLU A 199 -11.74 -3.69 -14.20
N ASP A 200 -11.14 -2.93 -15.13
CA ASP A 200 -11.62 -1.62 -15.54
C ASP A 200 -11.83 -0.65 -14.36
N LEU A 201 -10.87 -0.67 -13.42
CA LEU A 201 -10.95 0.00 -12.13
C LEU A 201 -11.40 1.45 -12.24
N ILE A 202 -10.77 2.24 -13.11
CA ILE A 202 -11.01 3.68 -13.22
C ILE A 202 -12.45 3.95 -13.70
N ASN A 203 -12.85 3.32 -14.80
CA ASN A 203 -14.20 3.46 -15.32
C ASN A 203 -15.26 3.00 -14.31
N LYS A 204 -15.02 1.92 -13.58
CA LYS A 204 -15.94 1.43 -12.55
C LYS A 204 -16.09 2.41 -11.38
N ILE A 205 -14.98 3.01 -10.94
CA ILE A 205 -15.04 4.02 -9.88
C ILE A 205 -15.77 5.28 -10.38
N THR A 206 -15.48 5.73 -11.60
CA THR A 206 -16.05 6.94 -12.17
C THR A 206 -17.55 6.80 -12.47
N ASN A 207 -17.92 5.74 -13.18
CA ASN A 207 -19.28 5.59 -13.72
C ASN A 207 -20.20 4.69 -12.89
N GLN A 208 -19.63 3.83 -12.03
CA GLN A 208 -20.38 2.88 -11.21
C GLN A 208 -19.85 2.82 -9.76
N PRO A 209 -19.69 3.98 -9.07
CA PRO A 209 -19.03 4.02 -7.75
C PRO A 209 -19.78 3.21 -6.69
N ASP A 210 -21.11 3.17 -6.72
CA ASP A 210 -21.90 2.39 -5.77
C ASP A 210 -21.70 0.88 -5.94
N LEU A 211 -21.56 0.41 -7.18
CA LEU A 211 -21.24 -0.98 -7.47
C LEU A 211 -19.83 -1.34 -6.97
N PHE A 212 -18.86 -0.46 -7.21
CA PHE A 212 -17.49 -0.64 -6.72
C PHE A 212 -17.49 -0.72 -5.18
N LEU A 213 -18.07 0.27 -4.51
CA LEU A 213 -18.14 0.32 -3.05
C LEU A 213 -18.86 -0.89 -2.47
N SER A 214 -20.02 -1.27 -3.01
CA SER A 214 -20.79 -2.41 -2.55
C SER A 214 -20.00 -3.73 -2.61
N LYS A 215 -19.04 -3.86 -3.53
CA LYS A 215 -18.11 -5.02 -3.58
C LYS A 215 -17.03 -4.92 -2.53
N VAL A 216 -16.38 -3.77 -2.43
CA VAL A 216 -15.19 -3.59 -1.58
C VAL A 216 -15.55 -3.72 -0.09
N VAL A 217 -16.74 -3.27 0.32
CA VAL A 217 -17.19 -3.37 1.72
C VAL A 217 -17.77 -4.73 2.12
N ARG A 218 -17.95 -5.66 1.19
CA ARG A 218 -18.52 -7.01 1.48
C ARG A 218 -17.67 -7.90 2.40
N GLY A 219 -16.57 -7.41 2.94
CA GLY A 219 -15.76 -8.09 3.93
C GLY A 219 -15.31 -9.49 3.47
N LYS A 220 -15.67 -10.52 4.23
CA LYS A 220 -15.25 -11.92 3.97
C LYS A 220 -15.54 -12.40 2.55
N ASN A 221 -16.67 -11.97 1.96
CA ASN A 221 -17.10 -12.46 0.64
C ASN A 221 -16.24 -11.89 -0.50
N TYR A 222 -15.80 -10.64 -0.38
CA TYR A 222 -14.94 -10.03 -1.40
C TYR A 222 -13.46 -10.34 -1.17
N TRP A 223 -12.98 -10.28 0.08
CA TRP A 223 -11.58 -10.42 0.42
C TRP A 223 -11.13 -11.87 0.65
N ASN A 224 -12.06 -12.84 0.62
CA ASN A 224 -11.80 -14.24 0.96
C ASN A 224 -11.15 -14.42 2.33
N ASN A 225 -11.59 -13.62 3.28
CA ASN A 225 -11.11 -13.63 4.65
C ASN A 225 -12.31 -13.83 5.60
N CYS A 226 -12.40 -15.02 6.19
CA CYS A 226 -13.55 -15.43 7.03
C CYS A 226 -13.64 -14.68 8.37
N ILE A 227 -12.61 -13.93 8.76
CA ILE A 227 -12.58 -13.16 10.00
C ILE A 227 -13.29 -11.80 9.83
N LEU A 228 -13.47 -11.35 8.58
CA LEU A 228 -14.05 -10.04 8.30
C LEU A 228 -15.58 -10.05 8.44
N GLU A 229 -16.10 -8.93 8.90
CA GLU A 229 -17.53 -8.64 8.96
C GLU A 229 -18.13 -8.46 7.55
N GLU A 230 -19.46 -8.53 7.43
CA GLU A 230 -20.15 -8.40 6.13
C GLU A 230 -20.12 -6.97 5.58
N ASN A 231 -20.13 -5.97 6.46
CA ASN A 231 -20.10 -4.54 6.10
C ASN A 231 -18.86 -3.88 6.69
N MET A 232 -17.77 -3.89 5.93
CA MET A 232 -16.51 -3.29 6.36
C MET A 232 -16.54 -1.77 6.26
N LYS A 233 -15.94 -1.14 7.27
CA LYS A 233 -15.58 0.28 7.25
C LYS A 233 -14.07 0.43 7.22
N PHE A 234 -13.58 1.40 6.47
CA PHE A 234 -12.16 1.73 6.39
C PHE A 234 -11.87 3.00 7.22
N SER A 235 -10.82 2.95 8.03
CA SER A 235 -10.34 4.10 8.83
C SER A 235 -9.59 5.11 7.96
N ALA A 236 -8.96 4.62 6.88
CA ALA A 236 -8.31 5.46 5.88
C ALA A 236 -8.43 4.85 4.47
N VAL A 237 -8.46 5.73 3.48
CA VAL A 237 -8.31 5.38 2.06
C VAL A 237 -7.12 6.16 1.52
N VAL A 238 -6.13 5.46 0.99
CA VAL A 238 -4.89 6.04 0.47
C VAL A 238 -4.67 5.63 -0.98
N GLY A 239 -3.85 6.37 -1.70
CA GLY A 239 -3.46 5.99 -3.06
C GLY A 239 -2.80 7.10 -3.84
N ASN A 240 -2.26 6.71 -4.98
CA ASN A 240 -1.77 7.62 -6.00
C ASN A 240 -2.69 7.50 -7.22
N PRO A 241 -3.64 8.44 -7.41
CA PRO A 241 -4.57 8.40 -8.54
C PRO A 241 -3.83 8.57 -9.87
N PRO A 242 -4.38 8.07 -10.98
CA PRO A 242 -3.82 8.32 -12.29
C PRO A 242 -3.93 9.81 -12.65
N TYR A 243 -2.82 10.43 -13.07
CA TYR A 243 -2.72 11.88 -13.33
C TYR A 243 -3.25 12.32 -14.69
N GLN A 244 -3.66 11.42 -15.58
CA GLN A 244 -4.03 11.78 -16.94
C GLN A 244 -5.29 11.07 -17.41
N GLN A 245 -6.38 11.82 -17.46
CA GLN A 245 -7.27 11.82 -18.60
C GLN A 245 -7.17 13.18 -19.28
N MET A 246 -6.20 13.33 -20.16
CA MET A 246 -6.23 14.41 -21.13
C MET A 246 -7.28 14.05 -22.18
N GLY A 247 -8.38 14.75 -22.20
CA GLY A 247 -9.35 14.59 -23.25
C GLY A 247 -10.61 15.43 -23.04
N GLY A 248 -10.67 16.59 -23.62
CA GLY A 248 -11.89 17.32 -23.83
C GLY A 248 -12.33 18.23 -22.69
N SER A 249 -12.75 19.44 -23.02
CA SER A 249 -13.35 20.45 -22.17
C SER A 249 -14.38 19.85 -21.19
N GLY A 250 -14.02 19.76 -19.92
CA GLY A 250 -14.87 19.25 -18.84
C GLY A 250 -14.30 18.13 -18.01
N GLY A 251 -12.98 17.90 -18.01
CA GLY A 251 -12.32 16.85 -17.22
C GLY A 251 -12.54 17.07 -15.73
N THR A 252 -13.37 16.19 -15.12
CA THR A 252 -13.37 16.00 -13.67
C THR A 252 -12.01 15.46 -13.26
N ASN A 253 -11.30 16.20 -12.40
CA ASN A 253 -10.04 15.74 -11.81
C ASN A 253 -10.24 14.37 -11.16
N ASP A 254 -9.37 13.41 -11.44
CA ASP A 254 -9.45 12.05 -10.88
C ASP A 254 -9.41 12.03 -9.34
N ALA A 255 -8.89 13.09 -8.70
CA ALA A 255 -9.02 13.34 -7.27
C ALA A 255 -10.48 13.36 -6.81
N SER A 256 -11.43 13.81 -7.66
CA SER A 256 -12.87 13.80 -7.38
C SER A 256 -13.42 12.40 -7.16
N ILE A 257 -12.83 11.38 -7.79
CA ILE A 257 -13.27 9.98 -7.68
C ILE A 257 -13.04 9.46 -6.26
N PHE A 258 -11.88 9.72 -5.68
CA PHE A 258 -11.55 9.32 -4.31
C PHE A 258 -12.38 10.14 -3.30
N THR A 259 -12.61 11.41 -3.58
CA THR A 259 -13.48 12.28 -2.78
C THR A 259 -14.92 11.77 -2.79
N LEU A 260 -15.44 11.33 -3.95
CA LEU A 260 -16.75 10.71 -4.06
C LEU A 260 -16.87 9.41 -3.26
N LEU A 261 -15.84 8.59 -3.26
CA LEU A 261 -15.79 7.36 -2.44
C LEU A 261 -15.84 7.69 -0.95
N TRP A 262 -15.16 8.75 -0.52
CA TRP A 262 -15.19 9.20 0.86
C TRP A 262 -16.57 9.75 1.25
N TYR A 263 -17.17 10.64 0.46
CA TYR A 263 -18.49 11.22 0.72
C TYR A 263 -19.60 10.16 0.79
N ARG A 264 -19.57 9.18 -0.08
CA ARG A 264 -20.58 8.12 -0.13
C ARG A 264 -20.45 7.12 1.01
N HIS A 265 -19.26 6.91 1.51
CA HIS A 265 -19.04 5.93 2.59
C HIS A 265 -19.43 6.46 3.97
N LYS A 266 -19.70 7.78 4.14
CA LYS A 266 -20.10 8.44 5.41
C LYS A 266 -19.32 7.95 6.64
N THR A 267 -18.06 7.56 6.46
CA THR A 267 -17.22 7.03 7.53
C THR A 267 -16.29 8.11 8.05
N LYS A 268 -15.73 7.90 9.26
CA LYS A 268 -14.60 8.69 9.80
C LYS A 268 -13.31 8.50 8.99
N ALA A 269 -13.40 7.97 7.76
CA ALA A 269 -12.25 7.69 6.91
C ALA A 269 -11.59 8.99 6.45
N ARG A 270 -10.26 8.99 6.44
CA ARG A 270 -9.46 10.04 5.79
C ARG A 270 -9.01 9.57 4.42
N VAL A 271 -9.06 10.50 3.47
CA VAL A 271 -8.56 10.29 2.11
C VAL A 271 -7.24 11.02 2.00
N CYS A 272 -6.19 10.30 1.68
CA CYS A 272 -4.88 10.86 1.40
C CYS A 272 -4.52 10.54 -0.06
N LEU A 273 -4.42 11.58 -0.87
CA LEU A 273 -4.14 11.51 -2.30
C LEU A 273 -2.85 12.23 -2.60
N ASN A 274 -1.97 11.59 -3.35
CA ASN A 274 -0.75 12.22 -3.82
C ASN A 274 -1.06 13.07 -5.06
N ASP A 275 -1.49 14.30 -4.83
CA ASP A 275 -1.65 15.31 -5.89
C ASP A 275 -0.74 16.50 -5.57
N TYR A 276 0.26 16.72 -6.41
CA TYR A 276 1.15 17.89 -6.29
C TYR A 276 0.42 19.23 -6.46
N SER A 277 -0.86 19.22 -6.83
CA SER A 277 -1.67 20.42 -7.06
C SER A 277 -2.80 20.66 -6.05
N LEU A 278 -3.14 19.67 -5.19
CA LEU A 278 -4.27 19.79 -4.26
C LEU A 278 -4.01 19.01 -2.95
N GLU A 279 -3.54 19.72 -1.94
CA GLU A 279 -3.65 19.30 -0.55
C GLU A 279 -5.14 19.33 -0.12
N MET A 280 -5.86 18.25 -0.31
CA MET A 280 -7.20 18.14 0.28
C MET A 280 -7.14 17.36 1.59
N VAL A 281 -6.78 18.05 2.64
CA VAL A 281 -7.04 17.62 4.02
C VAL A 281 -8.43 18.11 4.40
N PHE A 282 -9.44 17.25 4.32
CA PHE A 282 -10.76 17.62 4.82
C PHE A 282 -10.83 17.40 6.32
N ARG A 283 -10.70 18.49 7.10
CA ARG A 283 -11.11 18.54 8.49
C ARG A 283 -12.64 18.70 8.53
N ARG A 284 -13.33 17.83 9.21
CA ARG A 284 -14.68 18.15 9.68
C ARG A 284 -14.52 19.05 10.90
N SER A 285 -14.87 20.31 10.75
CA SER A 285 -15.30 21.13 11.88
C SER A 285 -16.69 20.64 12.32
N GLY A 286 -16.82 20.39 13.62
CA GLY A 286 -17.99 20.34 14.48
C GLY A 286 -19.23 19.60 14.02
#